data_1f120dac04f8edd9870d30659626b986
#
_entry.id   1f120dac04f8edd9870d30659626b986
#
_cell.length_a   1.000
_cell.length_b   1.000
_cell.length_c   1.000
_cell.angle_alpha   90.00
_cell.angle_beta   90.00
_cell.angle_gamma   90.00
#
_symmetry.space_group_name_H-M   'P 1'
#
loop_
_entity.id
_entity.type
_entity.pdbx_description
1 polymer ?
#
loop_
_entity_poly.entity_id
_entity_poly.type
_entity_poly.pdbx_seq_one_letter_code
_entity_poly.pdbx_strand_id
1 'polypeptide(L)'
;MSIISGMTQLPSDAPALFTGRHFDRLLIIQAIRWYITYKLSYRDVCEMMAERGITVVHTTIMRWVIHYVPLFEKRWEKYARPVGSSWRVDETYIKVKGKWTYLYRAVDKEGMTVDFLLSEKRDMAAAKRFFIKAIRNNEAPAKITLDGYEASHMAVSELKVEGVLPESVEVRTSKYLNNLVEQDHRRVKQRYYPMLGFKRFSNAAVTLSGIELAQKIRKGQFNTSSISQGGAGVPQVWAAVLAA
;
A
#
# COMPACT_ATOMS: atom_id res chain seq x y z
N MET A 1 -18.53 1.89 34.63
CA MET A 1 -17.90 3.24 34.55
C MET A 1 -17.28 3.38 33.18
N SER A 2 -17.74 4.38 32.41
CA SER A 2 -17.57 4.49 30.97
C SER A 2 -16.17 5.04 30.60
N ILE A 3 -15.34 4.26 29.89
CA ILE A 3 -14.01 4.67 29.36
C ILE A 3 -14.16 5.32 27.95
N ILE A 4 -15.34 5.77 27.57
CA ILE A 4 -15.61 6.33 26.24
C ILE A 4 -15.58 7.89 26.24
N SER A 5 -15.18 8.51 27.34
CA SER A 5 -15.26 9.97 27.49
C SER A 5 -14.05 10.77 26.95
N GLY A 6 -13.41 10.32 25.87
CA GLY A 6 -12.29 11.02 25.22
C GLY A 6 -12.33 11.04 23.69
N MET A 7 -13.43 10.62 23.07
CA MET A 7 -13.57 10.75 21.62
C MET A 7 -14.02 12.19 21.29
N THR A 8 -13.06 13.03 20.92
CA THR A 8 -13.32 14.35 20.33
C THR A 8 -14.33 14.18 19.20
N GLN A 9 -15.49 14.81 19.29
CA GLN A 9 -16.47 14.87 18.22
C GLN A 9 -15.78 15.52 17.01
N LEU A 10 -15.55 14.72 15.96
CA LEU A 10 -15.15 15.23 14.66
C LEU A 10 -16.35 15.95 14.02
N PRO A 11 -16.11 16.96 13.15
CA PRO A 11 -17.16 17.75 12.52
C PRO A 11 -18.27 16.88 11.91
N SER A 12 -19.52 17.35 11.98
CA SER A 12 -20.72 16.64 11.54
C SER A 12 -20.81 16.37 10.04
N ASP A 13 -19.93 16.94 9.23
CA ASP A 13 -19.83 16.70 7.79
C ASP A 13 -19.08 15.39 7.52
N ALA A 14 -19.76 14.28 7.89
CA ALA A 14 -19.23 12.96 7.53
C ALA A 14 -19.16 12.85 6.01
N PRO A 15 -17.99 12.60 5.42
CA PRO A 15 -17.90 12.46 3.99
C PRO A 15 -18.82 11.34 3.53
N ALA A 16 -19.45 11.52 2.36
CA ALA A 16 -20.39 10.59 1.71
C ALA A 16 -19.89 9.12 1.67
N LEU A 17 -18.61 8.91 1.93
CA LEU A 17 -17.91 7.63 1.99
C LEU A 17 -18.56 6.59 2.93
N PHE A 18 -19.10 7.02 4.08
CA PHE A 18 -19.64 6.15 5.12
C PHE A 18 -21.16 6.29 5.31
N THR A 19 -21.84 7.07 4.46
CA THR A 19 -23.28 7.31 4.56
C THR A 19 -24.07 5.99 4.46
N GLY A 20 -25.08 5.82 5.30
CA GLY A 20 -25.95 4.64 5.33
C GLY A 20 -25.30 3.36 5.88
N ARG A 21 -24.17 3.45 6.58
CA ARG A 21 -23.53 2.30 7.23
C ARG A 21 -24.04 2.08 8.64
N HIS A 22 -24.23 0.80 8.98
CA HIS A 22 -24.74 0.35 10.29
C HIS A 22 -23.73 0.57 11.43
N PHE A 23 -22.43 0.61 11.09
CA PHE A 23 -21.33 0.80 12.02
C PHE A 23 -20.75 2.21 11.91
N ASP A 24 -20.32 2.75 13.05
CA ASP A 24 -19.62 4.02 13.11
C ASP A 24 -18.37 4.01 12.19
N ARG A 25 -18.12 5.15 11.54
CA ARG A 25 -17.02 5.33 10.60
C ARG A 25 -15.65 5.06 11.23
N LEU A 26 -15.45 5.49 12.49
CA LEU A 26 -14.16 5.31 13.17
C LEU A 26 -13.88 3.84 13.46
N LEU A 27 -14.92 3.06 13.75
CA LEU A 27 -14.82 1.60 13.93
C LEU A 27 -14.43 0.92 12.62
N ILE A 28 -15.05 1.31 11.50
CA ILE A 28 -14.70 0.77 10.17
C ILE A 28 -13.25 1.09 9.83
N ILE A 29 -12.83 2.35 9.99
CA ILE A 29 -11.46 2.80 9.75
C ILE A 29 -10.49 2.04 10.64
N GLN A 30 -10.80 1.89 11.93
CA GLN A 30 -9.94 1.19 12.89
C GLN A 30 -9.76 -0.28 12.53
N ALA A 31 -10.84 -0.99 12.20
CA ALA A 31 -10.79 -2.40 11.82
C ALA A 31 -9.93 -2.61 10.56
N ILE A 32 -10.13 -1.78 9.53
CA ILE A 32 -9.34 -1.84 8.29
C ILE A 32 -7.88 -1.54 8.59
N ARG A 33 -7.59 -0.46 9.32
CA ARG A 33 -6.23 -0.06 9.70
C ARG A 33 -5.53 -1.16 10.48
N TRP A 34 -6.18 -1.81 11.45
CA TRP A 34 -5.62 -2.93 12.17
C TRP A 34 -5.27 -4.08 11.23
N TYR A 35 -6.20 -4.47 10.37
CA TYR A 35 -5.99 -5.56 9.44
C TYR A 35 -4.83 -5.30 8.47
N ILE A 36 -4.71 -4.13 7.84
CA ILE A 36 -3.66 -3.84 6.86
C ILE A 36 -2.30 -3.56 7.52
N THR A 37 -2.27 -3.16 8.80
CA THR A 37 -1.06 -2.73 9.49
C THR A 37 -0.41 -3.85 10.29
N TYR A 38 -1.19 -4.67 11.00
CA TYR A 38 -0.71 -5.67 11.92
C TYR A 38 -0.90 -7.09 11.38
N LYS A 39 -0.19 -8.07 11.95
CA LYS A 39 -0.28 -9.49 11.56
C LYS A 39 -1.57 -10.15 12.10
N LEU A 40 -2.71 -9.55 11.80
CA LEU A 40 -4.03 -9.99 12.25
C LEU A 40 -4.79 -10.63 11.10
N SER A 41 -5.51 -11.72 11.39
CA SER A 41 -6.55 -12.24 10.51
C SER A 41 -7.84 -11.41 10.65
N TYR A 42 -8.80 -11.60 9.76
CA TYR A 42 -10.13 -11.00 9.93
C TYR A 42 -10.83 -11.50 11.20
N ARG A 43 -10.54 -12.73 11.66
CA ARG A 43 -11.11 -13.29 12.90
C ARG A 43 -10.52 -12.63 14.13
N ASP A 44 -9.18 -12.45 14.17
CA ASP A 44 -8.52 -11.75 15.27
C ASP A 44 -9.08 -10.32 15.41
N VAL A 45 -9.33 -9.63 14.30
CA VAL A 45 -9.97 -8.30 14.34
C VAL A 45 -11.39 -8.37 14.90
N CYS A 46 -12.17 -9.43 14.58
CA CYS A 46 -13.49 -9.63 15.19
C CYS A 46 -13.40 -9.83 16.70
N GLU A 47 -12.46 -10.64 17.18
CA GLU A 47 -12.23 -10.87 18.61
C GLU A 47 -11.87 -9.58 19.33
N MET A 48 -10.92 -8.83 18.79
CA MET A 48 -10.51 -7.51 19.32
C MET A 48 -11.68 -6.50 19.38
N MET A 49 -12.62 -6.57 18.45
CA MET A 49 -13.83 -5.73 18.46
C MET A 49 -14.84 -6.24 19.48
N ALA A 50 -15.00 -7.56 19.62
CA ALA A 50 -15.90 -8.19 20.60
C ALA A 50 -15.51 -7.85 22.03
N GLU A 51 -14.21 -7.80 22.37
CA GLU A 51 -13.69 -7.32 23.66
C GLU A 51 -14.16 -5.90 24.02
N ARG A 52 -14.58 -5.12 23.03
CA ARG A 52 -15.11 -3.75 23.17
C ARG A 52 -16.62 -3.68 23.02
N GLY A 53 -17.29 -4.83 23.10
CA GLY A 53 -18.74 -4.93 22.99
C GLY A 53 -19.28 -4.76 21.55
N ILE A 54 -18.42 -4.88 20.52
CA ILE A 54 -18.82 -4.68 19.12
C ILE A 54 -18.83 -6.04 18.42
N THR A 55 -20.00 -6.57 18.13
CA THR A 55 -20.18 -7.81 17.38
C THR A 55 -20.15 -7.56 15.88
N VAL A 56 -19.13 -8.13 15.20
CA VAL A 56 -18.99 -8.07 13.75
C VAL A 56 -18.45 -9.39 13.22
N VAL A 57 -18.94 -9.85 12.06
CA VAL A 57 -18.45 -11.08 11.45
C VAL A 57 -17.28 -10.81 10.49
N HIS A 58 -16.35 -11.76 10.38
CA HIS A 58 -15.12 -11.62 9.60
C HIS A 58 -15.36 -11.29 8.12
N THR A 59 -16.48 -11.76 7.53
CA THR A 59 -16.86 -11.42 6.15
C THR A 59 -17.24 -9.95 5.98
N THR A 60 -17.77 -9.31 7.03
CA THR A 60 -18.06 -7.88 7.03
C THR A 60 -16.76 -7.08 7.03
N ILE A 61 -15.78 -7.45 7.86
CA ILE A 61 -14.47 -6.79 7.85
C ILE A 61 -13.78 -6.99 6.50
N MET A 62 -13.84 -8.19 5.92
CA MET A 62 -13.32 -8.44 4.57
C MET A 62 -13.98 -7.52 3.54
N ARG A 63 -15.32 -7.36 3.56
CA ARG A 63 -16.03 -6.46 2.65
C ARG A 63 -15.61 -5.00 2.86
N TRP A 64 -15.40 -4.58 4.10
CA TRP A 64 -14.89 -3.25 4.40
C TRP A 64 -13.49 -3.03 3.80
N VAL A 65 -12.57 -3.96 3.98
CA VAL A 65 -11.23 -3.87 3.41
C VAL A 65 -11.30 -3.74 1.89
N ILE A 66 -12.05 -4.63 1.22
CA ILE A 66 -12.14 -4.64 -0.25
C ILE A 66 -12.81 -3.37 -0.78
N HIS A 67 -13.79 -2.83 -0.07
CA HIS A 67 -14.52 -1.63 -0.49
C HIS A 67 -13.75 -0.34 -0.19
N TYR A 68 -13.20 -0.21 1.02
CA TYR A 68 -12.66 1.07 1.47
C TYR A 68 -11.18 1.28 1.17
N VAL A 69 -10.36 0.24 1.06
CA VAL A 69 -8.92 0.41 0.81
C VAL A 69 -8.66 1.25 -0.45
N PRO A 70 -9.28 1.01 -1.62
CA PRO A 70 -9.07 1.86 -2.79
C PRO A 70 -9.48 3.32 -2.58
N LEU A 71 -10.53 3.54 -1.78
CA LEU A 71 -11.00 4.89 -1.45
C LEU A 71 -10.04 5.59 -0.48
N PHE A 72 -9.44 4.83 0.45
CA PHE A 72 -8.42 5.34 1.36
C PHE A 72 -7.16 5.75 0.60
N GLU A 73 -6.68 4.90 -0.34
CA GLU A 73 -5.55 5.23 -1.19
C GLU A 73 -5.77 6.57 -1.90
N LYS A 74 -6.90 6.72 -2.59
CA LYS A 74 -7.26 7.94 -3.31
C LYS A 74 -7.27 9.19 -2.41
N ARG A 75 -7.69 9.06 -1.15
CA ARG A 75 -7.66 10.17 -0.19
C ARG A 75 -6.25 10.49 0.26
N TRP A 76 -5.44 9.49 0.57
CA TRP A 76 -4.06 9.65 1.00
C TRP A 76 -3.15 10.20 -0.11
N GLU A 77 -3.40 9.85 -1.38
CA GLU A 77 -2.65 10.36 -2.54
C GLU A 77 -2.58 11.88 -2.59
N LYS A 78 -3.61 12.59 -2.13
CA LYS A 78 -3.62 14.06 -2.09
C LYS A 78 -2.52 14.66 -1.19
N TYR A 79 -1.99 13.89 -0.27
CA TYR A 79 -0.99 14.29 0.70
C TYR A 79 0.38 13.66 0.44
N ALA A 80 0.53 12.93 -0.67
CA ALA A 80 1.75 12.23 -1.00
C ALA A 80 2.92 13.21 -1.18
N ARG A 81 4.07 12.83 -0.61
CA ARG A 81 5.34 13.52 -0.86
C ARG A 81 6.00 12.91 -2.09
N PRO A 82 6.71 13.70 -2.90
CA PRO A 82 7.49 13.17 -4.00
C PRO A 82 8.55 12.18 -3.49
N VAL A 83 8.82 11.18 -4.28
CA VAL A 83 9.88 10.18 -4.03
C VAL A 83 11.19 10.62 -4.69
N GLY A 84 12.31 10.05 -4.24
CA GLY A 84 13.62 10.34 -4.83
C GLY A 84 13.74 9.80 -6.27
N SER A 85 14.61 10.40 -7.07
CA SER A 85 14.82 10.08 -8.49
C SER A 85 15.70 8.84 -8.73
N SER A 86 16.20 8.17 -7.71
CA SER A 86 17.01 6.95 -7.84
C SER A 86 16.23 5.75 -7.33
N TRP A 87 15.74 4.91 -8.24
CA TRP A 87 14.87 3.78 -7.91
C TRP A 87 15.64 2.46 -7.87
N ARG A 88 15.27 1.60 -6.93
CA ARG A 88 15.68 0.20 -6.85
C ARG A 88 14.44 -0.65 -7.05
N VAL A 89 14.49 -1.52 -8.04
CA VAL A 89 13.36 -2.35 -8.47
C VAL A 89 13.71 -3.81 -8.27
N ASP A 90 12.78 -4.56 -7.70
CA ASP A 90 12.89 -5.99 -7.50
C ASP A 90 11.50 -6.63 -7.47
N GLU A 91 11.43 -7.95 -7.71
CA GLU A 91 10.21 -8.71 -7.63
C GLU A 91 10.22 -9.69 -6.45
N THR A 92 9.03 -9.92 -5.94
CA THR A 92 8.81 -10.97 -4.94
C THR A 92 7.57 -11.80 -5.28
N TYR A 93 7.34 -12.88 -4.55
CA TYR A 93 6.29 -13.86 -4.87
C TYR A 93 5.18 -13.84 -3.83
N ILE A 94 3.95 -13.98 -4.32
CA ILE A 94 2.74 -14.09 -3.48
C ILE A 94 1.88 -15.23 -4.00
N LYS A 95 1.32 -16.04 -3.10
CA LYS A 95 0.48 -17.16 -3.48
C LYS A 95 -0.98 -16.72 -3.65
N VAL A 96 -1.53 -16.91 -4.85
CA VAL A 96 -2.95 -16.64 -5.17
C VAL A 96 -3.57 -17.87 -5.82
N LYS A 97 -4.66 -18.39 -5.27
CA LYS A 97 -5.29 -19.66 -5.73
C LYS A 97 -4.30 -20.82 -5.83
N GLY A 98 -3.36 -20.89 -4.89
CA GLY A 98 -2.32 -21.92 -4.92
C GLY A 98 -1.19 -21.70 -5.94
N LYS A 99 -1.29 -20.72 -6.84
CA LYS A 99 -0.28 -20.37 -7.85
C LYS A 99 0.55 -19.20 -7.39
N TRP A 100 1.84 -19.20 -7.79
CA TRP A 100 2.73 -18.06 -7.56
C TRP A 100 2.37 -16.92 -8.50
N THR A 101 2.22 -15.74 -7.95
CA THR A 101 2.08 -14.46 -8.62
C THR A 101 3.23 -13.55 -8.21
N TYR A 102 3.49 -12.51 -8.98
CA TYR A 102 4.66 -11.66 -8.84
C TYR A 102 4.26 -10.28 -8.37
N LEU A 103 4.92 -9.80 -7.34
CA LEU A 103 4.78 -8.43 -6.85
C LEU A 103 6.03 -7.65 -7.24
N TYR A 104 5.93 -6.84 -8.28
CA TYR A 104 6.92 -5.84 -8.65
C TYR A 104 6.88 -4.70 -7.67
N ARG A 105 8.03 -4.23 -7.23
CA ARG A 105 8.14 -3.10 -6.29
C ARG A 105 9.35 -2.25 -6.60
N ALA A 106 9.20 -0.94 -6.40
CA ALA A 106 10.30 -0.01 -6.42
C ALA A 106 10.34 0.79 -5.12
N VAL A 107 11.55 1.03 -4.62
CA VAL A 107 11.85 1.97 -3.55
C VAL A 107 12.92 2.94 -4.02
N ASP A 108 12.93 4.16 -3.48
CA ASP A 108 14.00 5.10 -3.75
C ASP A 108 15.25 4.82 -2.88
N LYS A 109 16.27 5.66 -2.99
CA LYS A 109 17.52 5.49 -2.24
C LYS A 109 17.36 5.67 -0.73
N GLU A 110 16.31 6.37 -0.29
CA GLU A 110 15.94 6.54 1.12
C GLU A 110 15.04 5.41 1.63
N GLY A 111 14.65 4.47 0.78
CA GLY A 111 13.75 3.35 1.10
C GLY A 111 12.27 3.74 1.08
N MET A 112 11.91 4.91 0.55
CA MET A 112 10.51 5.29 0.34
C MET A 112 9.92 4.45 -0.79
N THR A 113 8.67 4.00 -0.63
CA THR A 113 7.99 3.22 -1.67
C THR A 113 7.65 4.10 -2.85
N VAL A 114 8.19 3.81 -4.02
CA VAL A 114 7.85 4.46 -5.29
C VAL A 114 6.50 3.93 -5.76
N ASP A 115 6.45 2.67 -6.13
CA ASP A 115 5.22 2.00 -6.57
C ASP A 115 5.33 0.47 -6.45
N PHE A 116 4.21 -0.22 -6.68
CA PHE A 116 4.12 -1.67 -6.71
C PHE A 116 3.08 -2.12 -7.74
N LEU A 117 3.21 -3.35 -8.24
CA LEU A 117 2.25 -3.98 -9.15
C LEU A 117 2.19 -5.49 -8.89
N LEU A 118 1.00 -6.03 -8.63
CA LEU A 118 0.76 -7.47 -8.63
C LEU A 118 0.48 -7.95 -10.07
N SER A 119 1.19 -8.99 -10.51
CA SER A 119 1.03 -9.59 -11.83
C SER A 119 0.97 -11.11 -11.75
N GLU A 120 0.14 -11.74 -12.56
CA GLU A 120 0.10 -13.20 -12.70
C GLU A 120 1.33 -13.76 -13.44
N LYS A 121 1.99 -12.91 -14.24
CA LYS A 121 3.14 -13.28 -15.04
C LYS A 121 4.38 -12.49 -14.63
N ARG A 122 5.54 -13.15 -14.77
CA ARG A 122 6.87 -12.54 -14.67
C ARG A 122 7.48 -12.48 -16.05
N ASP A 123 7.08 -11.48 -16.82
CA ASP A 123 7.53 -11.28 -18.19
C ASP A 123 7.81 -9.78 -18.46
N MET A 124 8.38 -9.49 -19.61
CA MET A 124 8.67 -8.13 -20.06
C MET A 124 7.43 -7.25 -20.06
N ALA A 125 6.27 -7.77 -20.49
CA ALA A 125 5.02 -7.02 -20.53
C ALA A 125 4.54 -6.64 -19.12
N ALA A 126 4.73 -7.50 -18.12
CA ALA A 126 4.42 -7.19 -16.73
C ALA A 126 5.37 -6.13 -16.16
N ALA A 127 6.68 -6.26 -16.41
CA ALA A 127 7.68 -5.26 -16.03
C ALA A 127 7.37 -3.90 -16.67
N LYS A 128 7.03 -3.87 -17.96
CA LYS A 128 6.66 -2.67 -18.68
C LYS A 128 5.43 -1.99 -18.07
N ARG A 129 4.37 -2.73 -17.77
CA ARG A 129 3.18 -2.20 -17.08
C ARG A 129 3.53 -1.61 -15.70
N PHE A 130 4.44 -2.26 -14.96
CA PHE A 130 4.91 -1.75 -13.68
C PHE A 130 5.62 -0.40 -13.85
N PHE A 131 6.58 -0.28 -14.76
CA PHE A 131 7.31 0.97 -15.00
C PHE A 131 6.40 2.09 -15.48
N ILE A 132 5.49 1.82 -16.43
CA ILE A 132 4.50 2.81 -16.90
C ILE A 132 3.66 3.31 -15.73
N LYS A 133 3.19 2.42 -14.87
CA LYS A 133 2.42 2.79 -13.67
C LYS A 133 3.27 3.66 -12.73
N ALA A 134 4.49 3.25 -12.44
CA ALA A 134 5.39 3.97 -11.54
C ALA A 134 5.72 5.38 -12.05
N ILE A 135 6.00 5.52 -13.35
CA ILE A 135 6.29 6.82 -14.01
C ILE A 135 5.03 7.70 -14.01
N ARG A 136 3.86 7.13 -14.29
CA ARG A 136 2.59 7.87 -14.27
C ARG A 136 2.25 8.45 -12.90
N ASN A 137 2.57 7.74 -11.85
CA ASN A 137 2.27 8.12 -10.47
C ASN A 137 3.37 9.00 -9.84
N ASN A 138 4.55 9.04 -10.47
CA ASN A 138 5.71 9.79 -10.00
C ASN A 138 6.40 10.44 -11.22
N GLU A 139 7.38 11.29 -10.99
CA GLU A 139 8.25 11.76 -12.07
C GLU A 139 9.18 10.63 -12.54
N ALA A 140 9.65 10.74 -13.80
CA ALA A 140 10.62 9.79 -14.34
C ALA A 140 11.91 9.81 -13.50
N PRO A 141 12.48 8.66 -13.15
CA PRO A 141 13.70 8.62 -12.36
C PRO A 141 14.93 9.07 -13.17
N ALA A 142 15.94 9.59 -12.48
CA ALA A 142 17.26 9.79 -13.09
C ALA A 142 18.05 8.47 -13.17
N LYS A 143 17.73 7.51 -12.29
CA LYS A 143 18.45 6.24 -12.18
C LYS A 143 17.53 5.10 -11.80
N ILE A 144 17.70 3.94 -12.45
CA ILE A 144 17.02 2.67 -12.11
C ILE A 144 18.08 1.62 -11.82
N THR A 145 18.01 0.99 -10.65
CA THR A 145 18.83 -0.18 -10.30
C THR A 145 17.96 -1.42 -10.38
N LEU A 146 18.38 -2.40 -11.18
CA LEU A 146 17.72 -3.67 -11.40
C LEU A 146 18.60 -4.81 -10.87
N ASP A 147 17.98 -5.96 -10.61
CA ASP A 147 18.70 -7.22 -10.52
C ASP A 147 19.13 -7.72 -11.93
N GLY A 148 19.69 -8.92 -12.01
CA GLY A 148 20.08 -9.52 -13.29
C GLY A 148 18.94 -10.08 -14.13
N TYR A 149 17.66 -9.80 -13.81
CA TYR A 149 16.53 -10.34 -14.56
C TYR A 149 16.32 -9.63 -15.88
N GLU A 150 16.56 -10.36 -16.98
CA GLU A 150 16.59 -9.85 -18.35
C GLU A 150 15.29 -9.12 -18.78
N ALA A 151 14.12 -9.66 -18.41
CA ALA A 151 12.83 -9.07 -18.81
C ALA A 151 12.63 -7.66 -18.26
N SER A 152 13.16 -7.34 -17.07
CA SER A 152 13.10 -5.99 -16.50
C SER A 152 14.02 -5.02 -17.24
N HIS A 153 15.20 -5.49 -17.68
CA HIS A 153 16.12 -4.71 -18.53
C HIS A 153 15.53 -4.44 -19.92
N MET A 154 14.95 -5.47 -20.55
CA MET A 154 14.28 -5.32 -21.85
C MET A 154 13.11 -4.34 -21.77
N ALA A 155 12.31 -4.41 -20.71
CA ALA A 155 11.20 -3.47 -20.50
C ALA A 155 11.67 -2.02 -20.42
N VAL A 156 12.77 -1.76 -19.68
CA VAL A 156 13.34 -0.40 -19.57
C VAL A 156 13.91 0.06 -20.93
N SER A 157 14.60 -0.81 -21.68
CA SER A 157 15.09 -0.49 -23.02
C SER A 157 13.95 -0.12 -23.98
N GLU A 158 12.87 -0.91 -24.02
CA GLU A 158 11.71 -0.58 -24.85
C GLU A 158 11.06 0.74 -24.46
N LEU A 159 10.91 1.02 -23.16
CA LEU A 159 10.31 2.27 -22.69
C LEU A 159 11.16 3.50 -23.04
N LYS A 160 12.47 3.36 -23.18
CA LYS A 160 13.35 4.41 -23.72
C LYS A 160 13.10 4.61 -25.22
N VAL A 161 13.09 3.53 -26.00
CA VAL A 161 12.80 3.58 -27.44
C VAL A 161 11.42 4.21 -27.73
N GLU A 162 10.42 3.91 -26.90
CA GLU A 162 9.07 4.47 -27.00
C GLU A 162 8.96 5.91 -26.48
N GLY A 163 10.04 6.48 -25.91
CA GLY A 163 10.04 7.84 -25.35
C GLY A 163 9.25 7.99 -24.02
N VAL A 164 8.84 6.87 -23.39
CA VAL A 164 8.17 6.89 -22.07
C VAL A 164 9.19 7.14 -20.97
N LEU A 165 10.39 6.60 -21.09
CA LEU A 165 11.54 6.91 -20.25
C LEU A 165 12.53 7.76 -21.04
N PRO A 166 13.05 8.85 -20.47
CA PRO A 166 14.14 9.62 -21.07
C PRO A 166 15.38 8.75 -21.34
N GLU A 167 16.04 8.96 -22.47
CA GLU A 167 17.31 8.29 -22.79
C GLU A 167 18.39 8.50 -21.72
N SER A 168 18.38 9.66 -21.06
CA SER A 168 19.33 10.04 -20.00
C SER A 168 19.19 9.22 -18.72
N VAL A 169 18.16 8.40 -18.58
CA VAL A 169 17.96 7.56 -17.39
C VAL A 169 19.08 6.53 -17.29
N GLU A 170 19.87 6.60 -16.21
CA GLU A 170 20.94 5.63 -15.95
C GLU A 170 20.35 4.30 -15.48
N VAL A 171 20.70 3.20 -16.16
CA VAL A 171 20.31 1.85 -15.77
C VAL A 171 21.53 1.15 -15.16
N ARG A 172 21.39 0.66 -13.93
CA ARG A 172 22.43 -0.13 -13.25
C ARG A 172 21.93 -1.55 -13.02
N THR A 173 22.82 -2.50 -13.24
CA THR A 173 22.64 -3.88 -12.81
C THR A 173 23.46 -4.09 -11.54
N SER A 174 22.84 -4.43 -10.43
CA SER A 174 23.56 -4.70 -9.21
C SER A 174 22.80 -5.62 -8.29
N LYS A 175 23.36 -6.79 -8.02
CA LYS A 175 22.85 -7.76 -7.06
C LYS A 175 22.94 -7.26 -5.62
N TYR A 176 23.96 -6.46 -5.29
CA TYR A 176 24.21 -6.01 -3.91
C TYR A 176 23.47 -4.72 -3.51
N LEU A 177 23.09 -3.89 -4.47
CA LEU A 177 22.38 -2.64 -4.19
C LEU A 177 20.88 -2.85 -3.97
N ASN A 178 20.37 -4.07 -4.17
CA ASN A 178 18.96 -4.41 -3.95
C ASN A 178 18.63 -4.76 -2.49
N ASN A 179 19.61 -4.81 -1.58
CA ASN A 179 19.37 -5.07 -0.16
C ASN A 179 18.27 -4.18 0.45
N LEU A 180 18.17 -2.92 0.00
CA LEU A 180 17.19 -1.97 0.51
C LEU A 180 15.76 -2.38 0.13
N VAL A 181 15.53 -2.74 -1.15
CA VAL A 181 14.22 -3.20 -1.61
C VAL A 181 13.90 -4.59 -1.05
N GLU A 182 14.89 -5.46 -0.89
CA GLU A 182 14.71 -6.77 -0.26
C GLU A 182 14.30 -6.64 1.22
N GLN A 183 14.91 -5.72 1.98
CA GLN A 183 14.51 -5.43 3.34
C GLN A 183 13.08 -4.87 3.40
N ASP A 184 12.71 -4.04 2.44
CA ASP A 184 11.37 -3.50 2.34
C ASP A 184 10.35 -4.58 1.95
N HIS A 185 10.71 -5.52 1.06
CA HIS A 185 9.91 -6.73 0.80
C HIS A 185 9.64 -7.54 2.08
N ARG A 186 10.61 -7.66 2.97
CA ARG A 186 10.45 -8.39 4.23
C ARG A 186 9.33 -7.82 5.09
N ARG A 187 9.20 -6.49 5.15
CA ARG A 187 8.13 -5.81 5.90
C ARG A 187 6.74 -6.12 5.34
N VAL A 188 6.60 -6.13 4.01
CA VAL A 188 5.34 -6.48 3.33
C VAL A 188 5.05 -7.97 3.49
N LYS A 189 6.07 -8.83 3.29
CA LYS A 189 5.97 -10.28 3.48
C LYS A 189 5.49 -10.65 4.89
N GLN A 190 6.04 -10.05 5.92
CA GLN A 190 5.63 -10.28 7.30
C GLN A 190 4.15 -10.05 7.53
N ARG A 191 3.51 -9.19 6.72
CA ARG A 191 2.08 -8.91 6.84
C ARG A 191 1.23 -9.94 6.11
N TYR A 192 1.57 -10.37 4.90
CA TYR A 192 0.72 -11.30 4.13
C TYR A 192 1.06 -12.78 4.33
N TYR A 193 2.24 -13.13 4.83
CA TYR A 193 2.60 -14.53 5.12
C TYR A 193 1.57 -15.25 6.02
N PRO A 194 1.11 -14.65 7.14
CA PRO A 194 0.11 -15.28 7.99
C PRO A 194 -1.25 -15.50 7.31
N MET A 195 -1.50 -14.85 6.17
CA MET A 195 -2.75 -15.01 5.42
C MET A 195 -2.83 -16.32 4.63
N LEU A 196 -1.73 -17.12 4.58
CA LEU A 196 -1.64 -18.40 3.87
C LEU A 196 -2.00 -18.32 2.38
N GLY A 197 -1.87 -17.15 1.77
CA GLY A 197 -2.21 -16.86 0.38
C GLY A 197 -3.63 -16.32 0.20
N PHE A 198 -3.95 -16.00 -1.03
CA PHE A 198 -5.22 -15.38 -1.40
C PHE A 198 -6.06 -16.29 -2.29
N LYS A 199 -7.40 -16.27 -2.11
CA LYS A 199 -8.33 -17.03 -2.94
C LYS A 199 -8.69 -16.36 -4.27
N ARG A 200 -8.52 -15.04 -4.39
CA ARG A 200 -8.85 -14.25 -5.59
C ARG A 200 -7.77 -13.21 -5.84
N PHE A 201 -7.40 -13.04 -7.11
CA PHE A 201 -6.40 -12.04 -7.53
C PHE A 201 -6.82 -10.60 -7.16
N SER A 202 -8.08 -10.25 -7.42
CA SER A 202 -8.63 -8.93 -7.10
C SER A 202 -8.53 -8.62 -5.59
N ASN A 203 -8.86 -9.59 -4.74
CA ASN A 203 -8.76 -9.40 -3.28
C ASN A 203 -7.29 -9.30 -2.83
N ALA A 204 -6.39 -10.07 -3.46
CA ALA A 204 -4.96 -9.96 -3.21
C ALA A 204 -4.46 -8.55 -3.57
N ALA A 205 -4.79 -8.04 -4.75
CA ALA A 205 -4.40 -6.72 -5.20
C ALA A 205 -4.85 -5.63 -4.22
N VAL A 206 -6.12 -5.62 -3.82
CA VAL A 206 -6.65 -4.62 -2.86
C VAL A 206 -6.01 -4.76 -1.49
N THR A 207 -5.84 -5.99 -0.98
CA THR A 207 -5.22 -6.18 0.34
C THR A 207 -3.77 -5.72 0.34
N LEU A 208 -3.02 -6.02 -0.72
CA LEU A 208 -1.63 -5.58 -0.86
C LEU A 208 -1.54 -4.06 -0.97
N SER A 209 -2.44 -3.43 -1.70
CA SER A 209 -2.47 -1.97 -1.79
C SER A 209 -2.73 -1.32 -0.42
N GLY A 210 -3.61 -1.89 0.40
CA GLY A 210 -3.78 -1.47 1.78
C GLY A 210 -2.52 -1.65 2.63
N ILE A 211 -1.82 -2.77 2.49
CA ILE A 211 -0.55 -3.02 3.19
C ILE A 211 0.51 -2.00 2.77
N GLU A 212 0.65 -1.72 1.48
CA GLU A 212 1.57 -0.70 0.96
C GLU A 212 1.22 0.70 1.45
N LEU A 213 -0.07 1.05 1.46
CA LEU A 213 -0.53 2.32 2.05
C LEU A 213 -0.10 2.42 3.53
N ALA A 214 -0.32 1.38 4.32
CA ALA A 214 0.10 1.36 5.72
C ALA A 214 1.64 1.49 5.87
N GLN A 215 2.42 0.90 4.96
CA GLN A 215 3.88 1.06 4.94
C GLN A 215 4.29 2.48 4.55
N LYS A 216 3.69 3.08 3.52
CA LYS A 216 3.93 4.48 3.11
C LYS A 216 3.65 5.45 4.26
N ILE A 217 2.56 5.24 5.01
CA ILE A 217 2.23 6.06 6.19
C ILE A 217 3.30 5.91 7.28
N ARG A 218 3.75 4.69 7.57
CA ARG A 218 4.83 4.43 8.54
C ARG A 218 6.16 5.06 8.15
N LYS A 219 6.46 5.15 6.86
CA LYS A 219 7.65 5.78 6.30
C LYS A 219 7.56 7.31 6.27
N GLY A 220 6.43 7.90 6.65
CA GLY A 220 6.22 9.34 6.62
C GLY A 220 6.09 9.93 5.22
N GLN A 221 5.62 9.14 4.25
CA GLN A 221 5.50 9.55 2.85
C GLN A 221 4.32 10.48 2.56
N PHE A 222 3.65 10.99 3.59
CA PHE A 222 2.51 11.90 3.44
C PHE A 222 2.72 13.17 4.27
N ASN A 223 2.37 14.31 3.69
CA ASN A 223 2.36 15.58 4.40
C ASN A 223 0.94 15.90 4.87
N THR A 224 0.66 15.60 6.12
CA THR A 224 -0.67 15.81 6.73
C THR A 224 -0.70 17.02 7.67
N SER A 225 0.32 17.88 7.66
CA SER A 225 0.45 19.04 8.57
C SER A 225 -0.69 20.06 8.42
N SER A 226 -1.32 20.13 7.24
CA SER A 226 -2.45 21.03 6.98
C SER A 226 -3.79 20.55 7.56
N ILE A 227 -3.91 19.26 7.94
CA ILE A 227 -5.16 18.66 8.40
C ILE A 227 -5.07 17.97 9.76
N SER A 228 -3.87 17.79 10.29
CA SER A 228 -3.64 17.24 11.62
C SER A 228 -2.81 18.20 12.46
N GLN A 229 -3.21 18.43 13.71
CA GLN A 229 -2.40 19.20 14.64
C GLN A 229 -1.08 18.46 14.94
N GLY A 230 0.00 19.23 15.15
CA GLY A 230 1.28 18.67 15.55
C GLY A 230 1.13 17.81 16.82
N GLY A 231 1.66 16.59 16.78
CA GLY A 231 1.51 15.61 17.87
C GLY A 231 0.28 14.72 17.80
N ALA A 232 -0.57 14.85 16.77
CA ALA A 232 -1.70 13.92 16.57
C ALA A 232 -1.20 12.48 16.37
N GLY A 233 -1.80 11.54 17.09
CA GLY A 233 -1.50 10.11 16.95
C GLY A 233 -1.99 9.54 15.62
N VAL A 234 -1.46 8.37 15.25
CA VAL A 234 -1.82 7.69 13.99
C VAL A 234 -3.34 7.57 13.76
N PRO A 235 -4.17 7.20 14.77
CA PRO A 235 -5.63 7.15 14.58
C PRO A 235 -6.25 8.47 14.18
N GLN A 236 -5.82 9.57 14.81
CA GLN A 236 -6.34 10.92 14.54
C GLN A 236 -5.96 11.39 13.12
N VAL A 237 -4.73 11.11 12.69
CA VAL A 237 -4.29 11.43 11.33
C VAL A 237 -5.11 10.66 10.30
N TRP A 238 -5.37 9.36 10.51
CA TRP A 238 -6.23 8.57 9.64
C TRP A 238 -7.65 9.14 9.56
N ALA A 239 -8.23 9.49 10.71
CA ALA A 239 -9.57 10.06 10.75
C ALA A 239 -9.62 11.42 10.03
N ALA A 240 -8.62 12.28 10.21
CA ALA A 240 -8.54 13.58 9.54
C ALA A 240 -8.42 13.45 8.02
N VAL A 241 -7.50 12.60 7.50
CA VAL A 241 -7.34 12.37 6.05
C VAL A 241 -8.62 11.82 5.42
N LEU A 242 -9.32 10.92 6.10
CA LEU A 242 -10.54 10.31 5.56
C LEU A 242 -11.79 11.18 5.77
N ALA A 243 -11.70 12.25 6.55
CA ALA A 243 -12.75 13.26 6.69
C ALA A 243 -12.59 14.42 5.68
N ALA A 244 -11.37 14.72 5.24
CA ALA A 244 -11.06 15.73 4.22
C ALA A 244 -11.32 15.21 2.80
#